data_8030e859b60c2ddcaf9d618570d06c5a
#
_entry.id   8030e859b60c2ddcaf9d618570d06c5a
#
_cell.length_a   1.000
_cell.length_b   1.000
_cell.length_c   1.000
_cell.angle_alpha   90.00
_cell.angle_beta   90.00
_cell.angle_gamma   90.00
#
_symmetry.space_group_name_H-M   'P 1'
#
loop_
_entity.id
_entity.type
_entity.pdbx_description
1 polymer ?
#
loop_
_entity_poly.entity_id
_entity_poly.type
_entity_poly.pdbx_seq_one_letter_code
_entity_poly.pdbx_strand_id
1 'polypeptide(L)'
;MAKYIVKRVAMGIFSVFVVATLTFFIMNLVPGGPFVAEKSISKAAQQALAEKYGLDKPLGVQYLNYMNSLIHGDMGLSLKQRGRTVNQIIFSKLPVSARTAGLAVLVALCVGIPLGCLSAYNRGKWADNLIIVFATCGIAIPSFISSVVLLYTFGMNLKLLPTVGLNEPAAYIMPVTALAIYPTAYITRLMRSSLLDVMGQDYMRTARAKGVSSVKILFKHALRNAILPVVTYVGPMLAGLMTGSFVVEKIFSIPGLGRDFVSAITNRDYTMIMGTTILLAGLVIVANVVVDILYKIIDPRIKLK
;
A
#
# COMPACT_ATOMS: atom_id res chain seq x y z
N MET A 1 -23.07 15.92 0.25
CA MET A 1 -22.40 14.64 0.64
C MET A 1 -22.79 13.50 -0.27
N ALA A 2 -24.05 13.08 -0.33
CA ALA A 2 -24.46 11.94 -1.16
C ALA A 2 -24.02 12.08 -2.63
N LYS A 3 -24.29 13.21 -3.29
CA LYS A 3 -23.86 13.46 -4.67
C LYS A 3 -22.34 13.34 -4.89
N TYR A 4 -21.55 13.81 -3.93
CA TYR A 4 -20.07 13.68 -3.99
C TYR A 4 -19.62 12.22 -3.88
N ILE A 5 -20.16 11.48 -2.89
CA ILE A 5 -19.85 10.07 -2.71
C ILE A 5 -20.24 9.25 -3.94
N VAL A 6 -21.45 9.49 -4.49
CA VAL A 6 -21.90 8.81 -5.71
C VAL A 6 -20.96 9.10 -6.89
N LYS A 7 -20.56 10.37 -7.09
CA LYS A 7 -19.60 10.76 -8.14
C LYS A 7 -18.25 10.04 -7.94
N ARG A 8 -17.75 9.98 -6.70
CA ARG A 8 -16.48 9.31 -6.36
C ARG A 8 -16.55 7.80 -6.59
N VAL A 9 -17.63 7.15 -6.16
CA VAL A 9 -17.86 5.73 -6.39
C VAL A 9 -17.98 5.44 -7.89
N ALA A 10 -18.73 6.24 -8.63
CA ALA A 10 -18.85 6.08 -10.09
C ALA A 10 -17.50 6.22 -10.82
N MET A 11 -16.71 7.25 -10.44
CA MET A 11 -15.33 7.39 -10.96
C MET A 11 -14.45 6.22 -10.56
N GLY A 12 -14.61 5.71 -9.34
CA GLY A 12 -13.89 4.52 -8.86
C GLY A 12 -14.22 3.27 -9.70
N ILE A 13 -15.48 3.00 -9.93
CA ILE A 13 -15.94 1.89 -10.78
C ILE A 13 -15.40 2.05 -12.21
N PHE A 14 -15.48 3.26 -12.77
CA PHE A 14 -14.90 3.55 -14.08
C PHE A 14 -13.38 3.30 -14.11
N SER A 15 -12.66 3.71 -13.07
CA SER A 15 -11.21 3.47 -12.96
C SER A 15 -10.89 1.98 -12.89
N VAL A 16 -11.65 1.19 -12.11
CA VAL A 16 -11.49 -0.28 -12.05
C VAL A 16 -11.77 -0.91 -13.41
N PHE A 17 -12.82 -0.45 -14.11
CA PHE A 17 -13.11 -0.92 -15.46
C PHE A 17 -11.97 -0.65 -16.44
N VAL A 18 -11.40 0.57 -16.42
CA VAL A 18 -10.25 0.93 -17.26
C VAL A 18 -9.03 0.07 -16.93
N VAL A 19 -8.73 -0.11 -15.64
CA VAL A 19 -7.61 -0.95 -15.18
C VAL A 19 -7.80 -2.41 -15.63
N ALA A 20 -9.01 -2.96 -15.45
CA ALA A 20 -9.33 -4.33 -15.89
C ALA A 20 -9.13 -4.50 -17.39
N THR A 21 -9.64 -3.54 -18.18
CA THR A 21 -9.52 -3.54 -19.64
C THR A 21 -8.05 -3.46 -20.06
N LEU A 22 -7.30 -2.49 -19.56
CA LEU A 22 -5.89 -2.30 -19.90
C LEU A 22 -5.06 -3.52 -19.51
N THR A 23 -5.25 -4.04 -18.29
CA THR A 23 -4.50 -5.21 -17.82
C THR A 23 -4.80 -6.44 -18.66
N PHE A 24 -6.06 -6.66 -19.06
CA PHE A 24 -6.44 -7.75 -19.94
C PHE A 24 -5.70 -7.68 -21.29
N PHE A 25 -5.73 -6.53 -21.96
CA PHE A 25 -5.07 -6.39 -23.24
C PHE A 25 -3.54 -6.45 -23.14
N ILE A 26 -2.94 -5.82 -22.12
CA ILE A 26 -1.50 -5.89 -21.88
C ILE A 26 -1.04 -7.34 -21.65
N MET A 27 -1.78 -8.13 -20.86
CA MET A 27 -1.42 -9.53 -20.63
C MET A 27 -1.49 -10.37 -21.91
N ASN A 28 -2.44 -10.09 -22.79
CA ASN A 28 -2.57 -10.79 -24.06
C ASN A 28 -1.56 -10.32 -25.14
N LEU A 29 -0.96 -9.14 -24.99
CA LEU A 29 0.12 -8.65 -25.85
C LEU A 29 1.49 -9.28 -25.51
N VAL A 30 1.64 -9.88 -24.33
CA VAL A 30 2.92 -10.50 -23.92
C VAL A 30 3.20 -11.74 -24.76
N PRO A 31 4.33 -11.78 -25.52
CA PRO A 31 4.63 -12.89 -26.40
C PRO A 31 4.74 -14.22 -25.65
N GLY A 32 4.22 -15.30 -26.24
CA GLY A 32 4.45 -16.65 -25.77
C GLY A 32 3.33 -17.27 -24.93
N GLY A 33 2.30 -16.52 -24.52
CA GLY A 33 1.17 -17.05 -23.76
C GLY A 33 1.51 -17.62 -22.37
N PRO A 34 0.51 -18.06 -21.60
CA PRO A 34 0.71 -18.48 -20.21
C PRO A 34 1.38 -19.85 -20.04
N PHE A 35 1.34 -20.72 -21.06
CA PHE A 35 1.82 -22.11 -20.95
C PHE A 35 3.18 -22.37 -21.61
N VAL A 36 3.78 -21.38 -22.30
CA VAL A 36 5.06 -21.58 -23.03
C VAL A 36 6.25 -21.79 -22.10
N ALA A 37 6.21 -21.31 -20.87
CA ALA A 37 7.30 -21.53 -19.90
C ALA A 37 7.41 -22.99 -19.43
N GLU A 38 6.39 -23.81 -19.63
CA GLU A 38 6.37 -25.22 -19.25
C GLU A 38 6.95 -26.08 -20.39
N LYS A 39 8.28 -26.06 -20.53
CA LYS A 39 9.02 -26.81 -21.57
C LYS A 39 8.74 -28.34 -21.61
N SER A 40 8.08 -28.88 -20.60
CA SER A 40 7.76 -30.30 -20.46
C SER A 40 6.36 -30.70 -20.91
N ILE A 41 5.51 -29.75 -21.36
CA ILE A 41 4.13 -30.04 -21.75
C ILE A 41 4.07 -30.25 -23.26
N SER A 42 3.48 -31.38 -23.70
CA SER A 42 3.24 -31.66 -25.12
C SER A 42 2.31 -30.61 -25.76
N LYS A 43 2.42 -30.38 -27.06
CA LYS A 43 1.53 -29.46 -27.77
C LYS A 43 0.04 -29.81 -27.60
N ALA A 44 -0.29 -31.10 -27.57
CA ALA A 44 -1.66 -31.59 -27.31
C ALA A 44 -2.16 -31.19 -25.89
N ALA A 45 -1.33 -31.32 -24.89
CA ALA A 45 -1.68 -30.89 -23.54
C ALA A 45 -1.82 -29.36 -23.41
N GLN A 46 -1.01 -28.59 -24.15
CA GLN A 46 -1.17 -27.13 -24.21
C GLN A 46 -2.49 -26.73 -24.85
N GLN A 47 -2.89 -27.38 -25.93
CA GLN A 47 -4.19 -27.16 -26.58
C GLN A 47 -5.36 -27.49 -25.64
N ALA A 48 -5.32 -28.64 -24.98
CA ALA A 48 -6.35 -29.03 -24.02
C ALA A 48 -6.48 -28.05 -22.83
N LEU A 49 -5.36 -27.48 -22.37
CA LEU A 49 -5.38 -26.43 -21.37
C LEU A 49 -5.94 -25.12 -21.91
N ALA A 50 -5.58 -24.72 -23.13
CA ALA A 50 -6.13 -23.54 -23.78
C ALA A 50 -7.63 -23.62 -23.96
N GLU A 51 -8.16 -24.76 -24.42
CA GLU A 51 -9.60 -25.02 -24.53
C GLU A 51 -10.29 -24.98 -23.15
N LYS A 52 -9.71 -25.64 -22.14
CA LYS A 52 -10.25 -25.66 -20.77
C LYS A 52 -10.41 -24.26 -20.17
N TYR A 53 -9.48 -23.36 -20.45
CA TYR A 53 -9.51 -21.98 -19.95
C TYR A 53 -10.10 -20.99 -20.95
N GLY A 54 -10.58 -21.46 -22.11
CA GLY A 54 -11.18 -20.62 -23.15
C GLY A 54 -10.23 -19.66 -23.83
N LEU A 55 -8.92 -19.94 -23.79
CA LEU A 55 -7.87 -19.13 -24.42
C LEU A 55 -7.75 -19.39 -25.93
N ASP A 56 -8.44 -20.39 -26.44
CA ASP A 56 -8.60 -20.72 -27.85
C ASP A 56 -9.60 -19.81 -28.59
N LYS A 57 -10.45 -19.12 -27.82
CA LYS A 57 -11.52 -18.26 -28.37
C LYS A 57 -10.94 -16.93 -28.88
N PRO A 58 -11.66 -16.26 -29.82
CA PRO A 58 -11.27 -14.90 -30.24
C PRO A 58 -11.11 -13.95 -29.08
N LEU A 59 -10.12 -13.06 -29.12
CA LEU A 59 -9.75 -12.17 -28.02
C LEU A 59 -10.93 -11.35 -27.47
N GLY A 60 -11.82 -10.87 -28.36
CA GLY A 60 -13.03 -10.15 -27.96
C GLY A 60 -13.99 -10.99 -27.13
N VAL A 61 -14.11 -12.30 -27.45
CA VAL A 61 -14.95 -13.22 -26.68
C VAL A 61 -14.33 -13.51 -25.31
N GLN A 62 -13.01 -13.69 -25.24
CA GLN A 62 -12.30 -13.85 -23.97
C GLN A 62 -12.49 -12.62 -23.09
N TYR A 63 -12.39 -11.40 -23.67
CA TYR A 63 -12.60 -10.14 -22.93
C TYR A 63 -14.01 -10.03 -22.38
N LEU A 64 -15.04 -10.29 -23.20
CA LEU A 64 -16.44 -10.23 -22.77
C LEU A 64 -16.74 -11.24 -21.67
N ASN A 65 -16.26 -12.48 -21.79
CA ASN A 65 -16.40 -13.50 -20.77
C ASN A 65 -15.72 -13.08 -19.47
N TYR A 66 -14.50 -12.54 -19.55
CA TYR A 66 -13.77 -12.05 -18.39
C TYR A 66 -14.51 -10.91 -17.67
N MET A 67 -14.98 -9.91 -18.44
CA MET A 67 -15.73 -8.79 -17.86
C MET A 67 -17.06 -9.24 -17.26
N ASN A 68 -17.76 -10.18 -17.89
CA ASN A 68 -18.98 -10.76 -17.33
C ASN A 68 -18.70 -11.49 -16.01
N SER A 69 -17.67 -12.33 -15.92
CA SER A 69 -17.25 -12.98 -14.69
C SER A 69 -16.90 -11.98 -13.60
N LEU A 70 -16.16 -10.93 -13.94
CA LEU A 70 -15.73 -9.90 -13.02
C LEU A 70 -16.92 -9.12 -12.40
N ILE A 71 -17.95 -8.80 -13.20
CA ILE A 71 -19.19 -8.15 -12.71
C ILE A 71 -19.90 -9.01 -11.68
N HIS A 72 -19.83 -10.35 -11.80
CA HIS A 72 -20.36 -11.29 -10.84
C HIS A 72 -19.41 -11.58 -9.66
N GLY A 73 -18.27 -10.87 -9.58
CA GLY A 73 -17.27 -11.02 -8.51
C GLY A 73 -16.38 -12.25 -8.67
N ASP A 74 -16.41 -12.93 -9.81
CA ASP A 74 -15.54 -14.06 -10.12
C ASP A 74 -14.31 -13.57 -10.92
N MET A 75 -13.13 -13.70 -10.31
CA MET A 75 -11.84 -13.34 -10.92
C MET A 75 -11.24 -14.49 -11.74
N GLY A 76 -11.93 -15.61 -11.84
CA GLY A 76 -11.54 -16.79 -12.61
C GLY A 76 -10.64 -17.76 -11.84
N LEU A 77 -10.21 -18.81 -12.58
CA LEU A 77 -9.30 -19.83 -12.04
C LEU A 77 -7.83 -19.41 -12.26
N SER A 78 -6.97 -19.66 -11.28
CA SER A 78 -5.52 -19.53 -11.45
C SER A 78 -5.03 -20.52 -12.54
N LEU A 79 -4.23 -20.04 -13.48
CA LEU A 79 -3.64 -20.86 -14.54
C LEU A 79 -2.52 -21.76 -14.02
N LYS A 80 -1.96 -21.45 -12.86
CA LYS A 80 -0.80 -22.15 -12.26
C LYS A 80 -1.13 -22.90 -10.98
N GLN A 81 -2.00 -22.39 -10.15
CA GLN A 81 -2.45 -23.08 -8.94
C GLN A 81 -3.71 -23.90 -9.27
N ARG A 82 -3.51 -25.15 -9.74
CA ARG A 82 -4.58 -26.02 -10.21
C ARG A 82 -5.73 -26.15 -9.21
N GLY A 83 -6.96 -25.95 -9.68
CA GLY A 83 -8.18 -26.12 -8.89
C GLY A 83 -8.48 -25.00 -7.89
N ARG A 84 -7.69 -23.92 -7.86
CA ARG A 84 -7.95 -22.77 -7.00
C ARG A 84 -8.44 -21.57 -7.79
N THR A 85 -9.47 -20.90 -7.30
CA THR A 85 -9.92 -19.63 -7.86
C THR A 85 -9.00 -18.50 -7.38
N VAL A 86 -8.87 -17.47 -8.21
CA VAL A 86 -8.12 -16.24 -7.85
C VAL A 86 -8.69 -15.62 -6.59
N ASN A 87 -10.02 -15.59 -6.43
CA ASN A 87 -10.71 -15.13 -5.23
C ASN A 87 -10.23 -15.87 -3.97
N GLN A 88 -10.20 -17.21 -4.01
CA GLN A 88 -9.73 -18.01 -2.86
C GLN A 88 -8.29 -17.69 -2.47
N ILE A 89 -7.41 -17.54 -3.47
CA ILE A 89 -6.00 -17.21 -3.23
C ILE A 89 -5.90 -15.82 -2.60
N ILE A 90 -6.55 -14.83 -3.19
CA ILE A 90 -6.53 -13.45 -2.73
C ILE A 90 -7.05 -13.35 -1.29
N PHE A 91 -8.27 -13.84 -1.03
CA PHE A 91 -8.89 -13.69 0.28
C PHE A 91 -8.19 -14.50 1.38
N SER A 92 -7.47 -15.56 1.04
CA SER A 92 -6.64 -16.30 2.00
C SER A 92 -5.34 -15.56 2.36
N LYS A 93 -4.80 -14.72 1.47
CA LYS A 93 -3.49 -14.06 1.62
C LYS A 93 -3.60 -12.58 2.01
N LEU A 94 -4.66 -11.90 1.58
CA LEU A 94 -4.91 -10.49 1.86
C LEU A 94 -4.84 -10.14 3.35
N PRO A 95 -5.41 -10.93 4.31
CA PRO A 95 -5.33 -10.59 5.73
C PRO A 95 -3.90 -10.53 6.27
N VAL A 96 -2.98 -11.35 5.73
CA VAL A 96 -1.57 -11.37 6.13
C VAL A 96 -0.88 -10.07 5.70
N SER A 97 -1.01 -9.71 4.41
CA SER A 97 -0.44 -8.46 3.88
C SER A 97 -1.08 -7.24 4.54
N ALA A 98 -2.40 -7.23 4.74
CA ALA A 98 -3.12 -6.14 5.40
C ALA A 98 -2.66 -5.93 6.85
N ARG A 99 -2.45 -7.02 7.62
CA ARG A 99 -1.92 -6.94 8.98
C ARG A 99 -0.52 -6.35 9.02
N THR A 100 0.37 -6.82 8.15
CA THR A 100 1.75 -6.32 8.09
C THR A 100 1.80 -4.86 7.67
N ALA A 101 1.04 -4.47 6.64
CA ALA A 101 0.92 -3.08 6.20
C ALA A 101 0.28 -2.18 7.27
N GLY A 102 -0.79 -2.64 7.92
CA GLY A 102 -1.46 -1.91 9.00
C GLY A 102 -0.55 -1.64 10.19
N LEU A 103 0.25 -2.63 10.61
CA LEU A 103 1.25 -2.46 11.66
C LEU A 103 2.34 -1.46 11.24
N ALA A 104 2.80 -1.50 9.99
CA ALA A 104 3.78 -0.53 9.49
C ALA A 104 3.22 0.91 9.47
N VAL A 105 1.94 1.08 9.08
CA VAL A 105 1.24 2.37 9.17
C VAL A 105 1.16 2.86 10.62
N LEU A 106 0.78 1.98 11.53
CA LEU A 106 0.69 2.32 12.96
C LEU A 106 2.05 2.79 13.50
N VAL A 107 3.12 2.06 13.22
CA VAL A 107 4.49 2.46 13.62
C VAL A 107 4.86 3.80 12.98
N ALA A 108 4.58 3.99 11.70
CA ALA A 108 4.88 5.23 10.99
C ALA A 108 4.17 6.45 11.61
N LEU A 109 2.91 6.30 12.01
CA LEU A 109 2.16 7.36 12.68
C LEU A 109 2.65 7.60 14.11
N CYS A 110 2.82 6.53 14.90
CA CYS A 110 3.25 6.62 16.30
C CYS A 110 4.67 7.19 16.47
N VAL A 111 5.54 7.00 15.49
CA VAL A 111 6.92 7.52 15.53
C VAL A 111 7.05 8.81 14.72
N GLY A 112 6.50 8.86 13.51
CA GLY A 112 6.67 9.98 12.59
C GLY A 112 6.00 11.27 13.06
N ILE A 113 4.79 11.20 13.63
CA ILE A 113 4.10 12.39 14.14
C ILE A 113 4.86 13.02 15.32
N PRO A 114 5.23 12.28 16.39
CA PRO A 114 6.02 12.86 17.48
C PRO A 114 7.38 13.41 17.03
N LEU A 115 8.09 12.70 16.15
CA LEU A 115 9.37 13.20 15.62
C LEU A 115 9.21 14.49 14.82
N GLY A 116 8.16 14.59 13.99
CA GLY A 116 7.84 15.81 13.26
C GLY A 116 7.49 16.99 14.17
N CYS A 117 6.72 16.73 15.23
CA CYS A 117 6.41 17.74 16.26
C CYS A 117 7.67 18.19 17.00
N LEU A 118 8.52 17.26 17.42
CA LEU A 118 9.77 17.54 18.12
C LEU A 118 10.73 18.36 17.23
N SER A 119 10.84 18.00 15.97
CA SER A 119 11.63 18.72 14.96
C SER A 119 11.13 20.16 14.79
N ALA A 120 9.81 20.35 14.60
CA ALA A 120 9.23 21.70 14.47
C ALA A 120 9.38 22.55 15.73
N TYR A 121 9.22 21.94 16.91
CA TYR A 121 9.41 22.64 18.20
C TYR A 121 10.86 23.11 18.42
N ASN A 122 11.82 22.34 17.94
CA ASN A 122 13.25 22.65 18.04
C ASN A 122 13.82 23.24 16.74
N ARG A 123 13.01 23.92 15.93
CA ARG A 123 13.40 24.48 14.65
C ARG A 123 14.77 25.17 14.70
N GLY A 124 15.68 24.74 13.83
CA GLY A 124 17.06 25.32 13.71
C GLY A 124 18.05 24.88 14.78
N LYS A 125 17.62 24.06 15.77
CA LYS A 125 18.51 23.48 16.78
C LYS A 125 19.08 22.14 16.31
N TRP A 126 20.07 21.61 17.04
CA TRP A 126 20.72 20.34 16.71
C TRP A 126 19.75 19.16 16.61
N ALA A 127 18.71 19.10 17.48
CA ALA A 127 17.70 18.05 17.44
C ALA A 127 16.87 18.08 16.15
N ASP A 128 16.50 19.26 15.66
CA ASP A 128 15.82 19.44 14.38
C ASP A 128 16.69 18.91 13.21
N ASN A 129 17.97 19.36 13.17
CA ASN A 129 18.88 18.94 12.13
C ASN A 129 19.11 17.42 12.12
N LEU A 130 19.27 16.81 13.31
CA LEU A 130 19.45 15.37 13.44
C LEU A 130 18.23 14.60 12.92
N ILE A 131 17.00 14.99 13.36
CA ILE A 131 15.76 14.35 12.91
C ILE A 131 15.59 14.47 11.39
N ILE A 132 15.90 15.64 10.80
CA ILE A 132 15.78 15.84 9.36
C ILE A 132 16.81 15.02 8.58
N VAL A 133 18.04 14.88 9.08
CA VAL A 133 19.05 13.99 8.47
C VAL A 133 18.55 12.54 8.47
N PHE A 134 18.10 12.04 9.62
CA PHE A 134 17.54 10.67 9.68
C PHE A 134 16.31 10.48 8.80
N ALA A 135 15.41 11.45 8.75
CA ALA A 135 14.25 11.41 7.86
C ALA A 135 14.67 11.43 6.38
N THR A 136 15.68 12.22 6.02
CA THR A 136 16.18 12.24 4.65
C THR A 136 16.80 10.90 4.26
N CYS A 137 17.62 10.32 5.13
CA CYS A 137 18.17 8.97 4.92
C CYS A 137 17.06 7.93 4.80
N GLY A 138 16.05 7.97 5.68
CA GLY A 138 14.93 7.02 5.66
C GLY A 138 14.08 7.10 4.39
N ILE A 139 13.95 8.27 3.77
CA ILE A 139 13.27 8.42 2.47
C ILE A 139 14.14 7.87 1.33
N ALA A 140 15.45 8.03 1.42
CA ALA A 140 16.38 7.63 0.36
C ALA A 140 16.61 6.12 0.29
N ILE A 141 16.42 5.40 1.39
CA ILE A 141 16.68 3.95 1.47
C ILE A 141 15.45 3.15 1.03
N PRO A 142 15.53 2.39 -0.08
CA PRO A 142 14.46 1.48 -0.49
C PRO A 142 14.17 0.41 0.57
N SER A 143 12.90 0.05 0.74
CA SER A 143 12.47 -0.92 1.77
C SER A 143 13.12 -2.30 1.65
N PHE A 144 13.47 -2.73 0.44
CA PHE A 144 14.16 -4.01 0.25
C PHE A 144 15.60 -3.98 0.79
N ILE A 145 16.30 -2.85 0.68
CA ILE A 145 17.65 -2.69 1.28
C ILE A 145 17.53 -2.74 2.80
N SER A 146 16.59 -1.98 3.38
CA SER A 146 16.32 -2.03 4.83
C SER A 146 15.99 -3.46 5.28
N SER A 147 15.21 -4.20 4.50
CA SER A 147 14.86 -5.60 4.79
C SER A 147 16.08 -6.51 4.84
N VAL A 148 16.95 -6.40 3.84
CA VAL A 148 18.19 -7.23 3.79
C VAL A 148 19.13 -6.89 4.95
N VAL A 149 19.32 -5.59 5.24
CA VAL A 149 20.16 -5.14 6.35
C VAL A 149 19.63 -5.62 7.69
N LEU A 150 18.31 -5.49 7.93
CA LEU A 150 17.68 -5.96 9.16
C LEU A 150 17.79 -7.50 9.30
N LEU A 151 17.48 -8.22 8.22
CA LEU A 151 17.56 -9.69 8.19
C LEU A 151 18.99 -10.18 8.46
N TYR A 152 19.98 -9.59 7.80
CA TYR A 152 21.38 -9.97 7.98
C TYR A 152 21.86 -9.65 9.39
N THR A 153 21.59 -8.43 9.88
CA THR A 153 22.11 -7.98 11.19
C THR A 153 21.41 -8.69 12.35
N PHE A 154 20.08 -8.59 12.42
CA PHE A 154 19.32 -9.08 13.58
C PHE A 154 18.88 -10.54 13.46
N GLY A 155 18.68 -11.04 12.23
CA GLY A 155 18.24 -12.40 12.01
C GLY A 155 19.42 -13.38 11.91
N MET A 156 20.42 -13.07 11.07
CA MET A 156 21.49 -14.03 10.77
C MET A 156 22.72 -13.85 11.68
N ASN A 157 23.17 -12.62 11.89
CA ASN A 157 24.39 -12.33 12.65
C ASN A 157 24.16 -12.37 14.15
N LEU A 158 23.24 -11.53 14.65
CA LEU A 158 22.93 -11.45 16.07
C LEU A 158 21.96 -12.54 16.54
N LYS A 159 21.22 -13.18 15.63
CA LYS A 159 20.24 -14.25 15.90
C LYS A 159 19.19 -13.85 16.97
N LEU A 160 18.81 -12.57 17.00
CA LEU A 160 17.88 -12.02 17.97
C LEU A 160 16.42 -12.14 17.52
N LEU A 161 16.17 -12.16 16.21
CA LEU A 161 14.83 -12.14 15.62
C LEU A 161 14.66 -13.25 14.57
N PRO A 162 13.44 -13.79 14.46
CA PRO A 162 13.12 -14.83 13.48
C PRO A 162 13.31 -14.34 12.05
N THR A 163 13.89 -15.16 11.20
CA THR A 163 14.25 -14.80 9.81
C THR A 163 13.15 -15.10 8.79
N VAL A 164 12.19 -15.97 9.12
CA VAL A 164 11.23 -16.53 8.16
C VAL A 164 9.82 -16.58 8.76
N GLY A 165 8.83 -16.18 7.94
CA GLY A 165 7.40 -16.31 8.27
C GLY A 165 6.91 -15.28 9.30
N LEU A 166 5.72 -15.51 9.84
CA LEU A 166 5.03 -14.66 10.82
C LEU A 166 4.40 -15.51 11.93
N ASN A 167 5.04 -16.59 12.34
CA ASN A 167 4.49 -17.59 13.26
C ASN A 167 4.44 -17.10 14.72
N GLU A 168 5.20 -16.07 15.04
CA GLU A 168 5.27 -15.48 16.38
C GLU A 168 5.32 -13.94 16.30
N PRO A 169 4.96 -13.22 17.37
CA PRO A 169 4.96 -11.75 17.37
C PRO A 169 6.31 -11.12 17.02
N ALA A 170 7.42 -11.74 17.45
CA ALA A 170 8.78 -11.27 17.16
C ALA A 170 9.10 -11.28 15.66
N ALA A 171 8.47 -12.16 14.89
CA ALA A 171 8.68 -12.26 13.44
C ALA A 171 8.13 -11.07 12.66
N TYR A 172 7.21 -10.27 13.26
CA TYR A 172 6.71 -9.04 12.65
C TYR A 172 7.69 -7.87 12.76
N ILE A 173 8.64 -7.87 13.70
CA ILE A 173 9.48 -6.72 14.01
C ILE A 173 10.28 -6.26 12.78
N MET A 174 11.05 -7.16 12.17
CA MET A 174 11.90 -6.80 11.03
C MET A 174 11.10 -6.37 9.79
N PRO A 175 10.10 -7.13 9.29
CA PRO A 175 9.35 -6.72 8.12
C PRO A 175 8.53 -5.45 8.34
N VAL A 176 7.90 -5.29 9.51
CA VAL A 176 7.15 -4.07 9.85
C VAL A 176 8.09 -2.87 9.93
N THR A 177 9.26 -3.00 10.56
CA THR A 177 10.26 -1.92 10.62
C THR A 177 10.74 -1.55 9.22
N ALA A 178 11.09 -2.53 8.38
CA ALA A 178 11.54 -2.27 7.01
C ALA A 178 10.48 -1.50 6.18
N LEU A 179 9.21 -1.87 6.32
CA LEU A 179 8.09 -1.20 5.66
C LEU A 179 7.80 0.18 6.25
N ALA A 180 8.03 0.39 7.55
CA ALA A 180 7.71 1.62 8.25
C ALA A 180 8.77 2.72 8.07
N ILE A 181 10.03 2.41 7.76
CA ILE A 181 11.14 3.40 7.66
C ILE A 181 10.76 4.56 6.74
N TYR A 182 10.42 4.27 5.48
CA TYR A 182 10.06 5.29 4.50
C TYR A 182 8.84 6.13 4.93
N PRO A 183 7.69 5.55 5.28
CA PRO A 183 6.52 6.32 5.72
C PRO A 183 6.78 7.13 6.99
N THR A 184 7.52 6.60 7.96
CA THR A 184 7.91 7.32 9.18
C THR A 184 8.69 8.57 8.84
N ALA A 185 9.70 8.44 7.99
CA ALA A 185 10.53 9.54 7.55
C ALA A 185 9.73 10.61 6.79
N TYR A 186 8.85 10.16 5.90
CA TYR A 186 7.97 11.05 5.14
C TYR A 186 6.98 11.81 6.05
N ILE A 187 6.30 11.10 6.96
CA ILE A 187 5.38 11.69 7.95
C ILE A 187 6.11 12.69 8.85
N THR A 188 7.33 12.37 9.30
CA THR A 188 8.15 13.26 10.11
C THR A 188 8.36 14.60 9.40
N ARG A 189 8.77 14.59 8.13
CA ARG A 189 8.97 15.82 7.33
C ARG A 189 7.66 16.55 7.06
N LEU A 190 6.62 15.81 6.69
CA LEU A 190 5.30 16.38 6.41
C LEU A 190 4.72 17.06 7.65
N MET A 191 4.76 16.39 8.80
CA MET A 191 4.29 16.93 10.07
C MET A 191 5.09 18.16 10.51
N ARG A 192 6.43 18.13 10.38
CA ARG A 192 7.28 19.28 10.65
C ARG A 192 6.90 20.49 9.81
N SER A 193 6.81 20.31 8.49
CA SER A 193 6.47 21.41 7.57
C SER A 193 5.10 22.00 7.90
N SER A 194 4.08 21.14 8.01
CA SER A 194 2.72 21.56 8.30
C SER A 194 2.59 22.27 9.65
N LEU A 195 3.33 21.79 10.67
CA LEU A 195 3.30 22.42 11.98
C LEU A 195 3.98 23.80 11.97
N LEU A 196 5.08 23.96 11.25
CA LEU A 196 5.75 25.27 11.08
C LEU A 196 4.85 26.26 10.35
N ASP A 197 4.14 25.83 9.32
CA ASP A 197 3.20 26.67 8.58
C ASP A 197 2.05 27.15 9.48
N VAL A 198 1.47 26.23 10.27
CA VAL A 198 0.41 26.56 11.23
C VAL A 198 0.91 27.48 12.33
N MET A 199 2.10 27.26 12.86
CA MET A 199 2.70 28.08 13.93
C MET A 199 3.01 29.52 13.47
N GLY A 200 3.09 29.76 12.17
CA GLY A 200 3.26 31.07 11.54
C GLY A 200 1.99 31.91 11.43
N GLN A 201 0.79 31.32 11.62
CA GLN A 201 -0.50 31.97 11.43
C GLN A 201 -0.80 33.01 12.53
N ASP A 202 -1.62 34.02 12.20
CA ASP A 202 -1.94 35.16 13.11
C ASP A 202 -2.67 34.72 14.38
N TYR A 203 -3.55 33.72 14.30
CA TYR A 203 -4.22 33.21 15.51
C TYR A 203 -3.27 32.55 16.50
N MET A 204 -2.11 32.07 16.04
CA MET A 204 -1.05 31.56 16.93
C MET A 204 -0.30 32.72 17.63
N ARG A 205 -0.13 33.85 16.93
CA ARG A 205 0.43 35.07 17.53
C ARG A 205 -0.51 35.58 18.61
N THR A 206 -1.82 35.61 18.34
CA THR A 206 -2.84 35.99 19.31
C THR A 206 -2.83 35.08 20.55
N ALA A 207 -2.70 33.78 20.36
CA ALA A 207 -2.65 32.83 21.48
C ALA A 207 -1.39 33.05 22.36
N ARG A 208 -0.24 33.37 21.76
CA ARG A 208 0.99 33.74 22.49
C ARG A 208 0.83 35.03 23.26
N ALA A 209 0.23 36.07 22.64
CA ALA A 209 -0.04 37.35 23.28
C ALA A 209 -0.97 37.23 24.49
N LYS A 210 -1.88 36.24 24.48
CA LYS A 210 -2.75 35.89 25.63
C LYS A 210 -2.04 35.06 26.69
N GLY A 211 -0.73 34.83 26.63
CA GLY A 211 0.04 34.11 27.63
C GLY A 211 -0.13 32.58 27.62
N VAL A 212 -0.71 32.00 26.56
CA VAL A 212 -0.84 30.54 26.47
C VAL A 212 0.56 29.89 26.35
N SER A 213 0.84 28.88 27.16
CA SER A 213 2.13 28.19 27.13
C SER A 213 2.43 27.54 25.80
N SER A 214 3.71 27.48 25.39
CA SER A 214 4.16 26.93 24.10
C SER A 214 3.70 25.49 23.87
N VAL A 215 3.68 24.65 24.89
CA VAL A 215 3.21 23.26 24.84
C VAL A 215 1.71 23.21 24.55
N LYS A 216 0.90 24.05 25.23
CA LYS A 216 -0.55 24.13 25.00
C LYS A 216 -0.88 24.68 23.61
N ILE A 217 -0.11 25.65 23.12
CA ILE A 217 -0.21 26.15 21.75
C ILE A 217 0.05 25.01 20.77
N LEU A 218 1.12 24.25 20.97
CA LEU A 218 1.50 23.13 20.09
C LEU A 218 0.39 22.06 20.02
N PHE A 219 0.01 21.47 21.16
CA PHE A 219 -0.87 20.31 21.18
C PHE A 219 -2.36 20.67 21.01
N LYS A 220 -2.83 21.79 21.55
CA LYS A 220 -4.25 22.14 21.52
C LYS A 220 -4.65 22.99 20.30
N HIS A 221 -3.75 23.89 19.85
CA HIS A 221 -4.09 24.84 18.79
C HIS A 221 -3.44 24.51 17.44
N ALA A 222 -2.17 24.10 17.44
CA ALA A 222 -1.44 23.87 16.20
C ALA A 222 -1.63 22.44 15.65
N LEU A 223 -1.50 21.42 16.48
CA LEU A 223 -1.50 20.02 16.06
C LEU A 223 -2.78 19.63 15.32
N ARG A 224 -3.93 20.10 15.79
CA ARG A 224 -5.22 19.79 15.18
C ARG A 224 -5.30 20.20 13.70
N ASN A 225 -4.72 21.34 13.35
CA ASN A 225 -4.71 21.83 11.97
C ASN A 225 -3.53 21.26 11.18
N ALA A 226 -2.38 21.09 11.84
CA ALA A 226 -1.17 20.59 11.22
C ALA A 226 -1.23 19.10 10.86
N ILE A 227 -2.11 18.31 11.48
CA ILE A 227 -2.23 16.87 11.21
C ILE A 227 -2.97 16.55 9.90
N LEU A 228 -3.73 17.51 9.35
CA LEU A 228 -4.56 17.26 8.16
C LEU A 228 -3.79 16.67 6.98
N PRO A 229 -2.61 17.19 6.57
CA PRO A 229 -1.85 16.58 5.47
C PRO A 229 -1.37 15.16 5.79
N VAL A 230 -1.08 14.85 7.06
CA VAL A 230 -0.70 13.49 7.48
C VAL A 230 -1.88 12.54 7.33
N VAL A 231 -3.08 12.93 7.79
CA VAL A 231 -4.31 12.12 7.63
C VAL A 231 -4.59 11.84 6.17
N THR A 232 -4.40 12.83 5.29
CA THR A 232 -4.53 12.65 3.83
C THR A 232 -3.60 11.59 3.29
N TYR A 233 -2.38 11.58 3.77
CA TYR A 233 -1.35 10.67 3.29
C TYR A 233 -1.58 9.22 3.73
N VAL A 234 -2.32 8.97 4.82
CA VAL A 234 -2.54 7.62 5.37
C VAL A 234 -3.19 6.67 4.35
N GLY A 235 -4.19 7.12 3.61
CA GLY A 235 -4.89 6.27 2.64
C GLY A 235 -3.98 5.80 1.50
N PRO A 236 -3.38 6.71 0.72
CA PRO A 236 -2.41 6.34 -0.31
C PRO A 236 -1.22 5.54 0.24
N MET A 237 -0.75 5.87 1.46
CA MET A 237 0.32 5.14 2.13
C MET A 237 -0.07 3.69 2.41
N LEU A 238 -1.25 3.45 3.01
CA LEU A 238 -1.73 2.10 3.28
C LEU A 238 -1.86 1.28 2.00
N ALA A 239 -2.48 1.86 0.97
CA ALA A 239 -2.60 1.22 -0.33
C ALA A 239 -1.21 0.91 -0.93
N GLY A 240 -0.28 1.85 -0.89
CA GLY A 240 1.10 1.67 -1.35
C GLY A 240 1.84 0.58 -0.58
N LEU A 241 1.67 0.48 0.73
CA LEU A 241 2.28 -0.58 1.53
C LEU A 241 1.68 -1.96 1.23
N MET A 242 0.38 -2.04 0.98
CA MET A 242 -0.27 -3.29 0.58
C MET A 242 0.19 -3.76 -0.81
N THR A 243 0.56 -2.84 -1.70
CA THR A 243 1.10 -3.14 -3.04
C THR A 243 2.62 -3.25 -3.05
N GLY A 244 3.32 -2.45 -2.25
CA GLY A 244 4.78 -2.35 -2.21
C GLY A 244 5.47 -3.36 -1.29
N SER A 245 4.71 -4.14 -0.51
CA SER A 245 5.27 -5.16 0.39
C SER A 245 5.82 -6.41 -0.31
N PHE A 246 5.67 -6.53 -1.63
CA PHE A 246 6.01 -7.73 -2.41
C PHE A 246 7.44 -8.23 -2.17
N VAL A 247 8.41 -7.32 -2.27
CA VAL A 247 9.81 -7.67 -2.11
C VAL A 247 10.11 -8.01 -0.65
N VAL A 248 9.54 -7.25 0.28
CA VAL A 248 9.67 -7.49 1.72
C VAL A 248 9.05 -8.84 2.10
N GLU A 249 7.85 -9.13 1.62
CA GLU A 249 7.19 -10.41 1.84
C GLU A 249 8.01 -11.58 1.29
N LYS A 250 8.66 -11.40 0.14
CA LYS A 250 9.54 -12.42 -0.45
C LYS A 250 10.81 -12.62 0.37
N ILE A 251 11.45 -11.52 0.84
CA ILE A 251 12.70 -11.60 1.65
C ILE A 251 12.45 -12.34 2.95
N PHE A 252 11.36 -12.00 3.68
CA PHE A 252 11.03 -12.64 4.95
C PHE A 252 10.17 -13.91 4.81
N SER A 253 9.96 -14.39 3.57
CA SER A 253 9.11 -15.56 3.27
C SER A 253 7.70 -15.48 3.88
N ILE A 254 7.12 -14.30 3.92
CA ILE A 254 5.78 -14.04 4.43
C ILE A 254 4.75 -14.61 3.44
N PRO A 255 3.76 -15.40 3.89
CA PRO A 255 2.74 -15.99 3.03
C PRO A 255 1.64 -14.98 2.66
N GLY A 256 2.02 -13.79 2.21
CA GLY A 256 1.12 -12.71 1.84
C GLY A 256 0.77 -12.67 0.35
N LEU A 257 -0.10 -11.72 -0.01
CA LEU A 257 -0.60 -11.55 -1.37
C LEU A 257 0.49 -11.07 -2.34
N GLY A 258 1.41 -10.22 -1.86
CA GLY A 258 2.48 -9.68 -2.67
C GLY A 258 3.44 -10.75 -3.20
N ARG A 259 3.76 -11.73 -2.37
CA ARG A 259 4.57 -12.88 -2.81
C ARG A 259 3.90 -13.66 -3.94
N ASP A 260 2.59 -13.92 -3.83
CA ASP A 260 1.82 -14.64 -4.85
C ASP A 260 1.70 -13.80 -6.14
N PHE A 261 1.58 -12.47 -6.04
CA PHE A 261 1.57 -11.58 -7.19
C PHE A 261 2.89 -11.61 -7.98
N VAL A 262 4.04 -11.50 -7.28
CA VAL A 262 5.36 -11.63 -7.94
C VAL A 262 5.54 -13.00 -8.58
N SER A 263 5.11 -14.05 -7.88
CA SER A 263 5.15 -15.41 -8.42
C SER A 263 4.24 -15.56 -9.64
N ALA A 264 3.08 -14.93 -9.66
CA ALA A 264 2.16 -14.93 -10.79
C ALA A 264 2.79 -14.28 -12.04
N ILE A 265 3.51 -13.16 -11.87
CA ILE A 265 4.23 -12.50 -12.98
C ILE A 265 5.31 -13.44 -13.53
N THR A 266 6.14 -14.00 -12.66
CA THR A 266 7.23 -14.90 -13.07
C THR A 266 6.71 -16.16 -13.77
N ASN A 267 5.59 -16.71 -13.30
CA ASN A 267 4.97 -17.92 -13.81
C ASN A 267 3.95 -17.66 -14.93
N ARG A 268 3.71 -16.41 -15.31
CA ARG A 268 2.71 -16.00 -16.31
C ARG A 268 1.28 -16.46 -15.98
N ASP A 269 0.89 -16.37 -14.71
CA ASP A 269 -0.50 -16.59 -14.29
C ASP A 269 -1.34 -15.35 -14.57
N TYR A 270 -1.84 -15.22 -15.78
CA TYR A 270 -2.54 -14.02 -16.25
C TYR A 270 -3.78 -13.69 -15.42
N THR A 271 -4.57 -14.69 -15.07
CA THR A 271 -5.78 -14.50 -14.24
C THR A 271 -5.42 -14.00 -12.85
N MET A 272 -4.37 -14.53 -12.24
CA MET A 272 -3.89 -14.07 -10.93
C MET A 272 -3.32 -12.65 -11.01
N ILE A 273 -2.58 -12.30 -12.07
CA ILE A 273 -2.07 -10.93 -12.28
C ILE A 273 -3.24 -9.95 -12.43
N MET A 274 -4.22 -10.26 -13.29
CA MET A 274 -5.39 -9.41 -13.50
C MET A 274 -6.20 -9.23 -12.21
N GLY A 275 -6.53 -10.32 -11.51
CA GLY A 275 -7.32 -10.27 -10.28
C GLY A 275 -6.62 -9.48 -9.16
N THR A 276 -5.33 -9.69 -8.95
CA THR A 276 -4.56 -8.91 -7.96
C THR A 276 -4.47 -7.43 -8.34
N THR A 277 -4.24 -7.11 -9.60
CA THR A 277 -4.18 -5.71 -10.08
C THR A 277 -5.51 -4.99 -9.84
N ILE A 278 -6.64 -5.65 -10.14
CA ILE A 278 -7.98 -5.10 -9.90
C ILE A 278 -8.25 -4.90 -8.41
N LEU A 279 -7.89 -5.90 -7.58
CA LEU A 279 -8.00 -5.75 -6.13
C LEU A 279 -7.23 -4.54 -5.62
N LEU A 280 -5.97 -4.39 -6.05
CA LEU A 280 -5.10 -3.29 -5.62
C LEU A 280 -5.67 -1.93 -6.07
N ALA A 281 -6.15 -1.83 -7.30
CA ALA A 281 -6.85 -0.63 -7.77
C ALA A 281 -8.08 -0.32 -6.91
N GLY A 282 -8.89 -1.33 -6.61
CA GLY A 282 -10.03 -1.22 -5.71
C GLY A 282 -9.66 -0.74 -4.30
N LEU A 283 -8.60 -1.30 -3.72
CA LEU A 283 -8.09 -0.89 -2.40
C LEU A 283 -7.63 0.57 -2.38
N VAL A 284 -6.92 1.03 -3.42
CA VAL A 284 -6.52 2.44 -3.56
C VAL A 284 -7.74 3.35 -3.61
N ILE A 285 -8.76 2.97 -4.37
CA ILE A 285 -9.99 3.76 -4.51
C ILE A 285 -10.74 3.82 -3.17
N VAL A 286 -10.92 2.68 -2.50
CA VAL A 286 -11.57 2.62 -1.18
C VAL A 286 -10.80 3.46 -0.17
N ALA A 287 -9.47 3.34 -0.12
CA ALA A 287 -8.63 4.14 0.77
C ALA A 287 -8.81 5.64 0.52
N ASN A 288 -8.84 6.08 -0.73
CA ASN A 288 -9.06 7.49 -1.07
C ASN A 288 -10.46 7.98 -0.65
N VAL A 289 -11.51 7.16 -0.86
CA VAL A 289 -12.87 7.51 -0.42
C VAL A 289 -12.94 7.62 1.12
N VAL A 290 -12.31 6.70 1.84
CA VAL A 290 -12.23 6.75 3.31
C VAL A 290 -11.53 8.03 3.77
N VAL A 291 -10.41 8.38 3.15
CA VAL A 291 -9.68 9.63 3.46
C VAL A 291 -10.55 10.86 3.20
N ASP A 292 -11.27 10.92 2.08
CA ASP A 292 -12.17 12.04 1.78
C ASP A 292 -13.29 12.19 2.84
N ILE A 293 -13.80 11.07 3.36
CA ILE A 293 -14.78 11.08 4.46
C ILE A 293 -14.14 11.60 5.75
N LEU A 294 -12.94 11.09 6.10
CA LEU A 294 -12.19 11.53 7.28
C LEU A 294 -11.87 13.02 7.22
N TYR A 295 -11.52 13.55 6.06
CA TYR A 295 -11.33 14.98 5.85
C TYR A 295 -12.50 15.81 6.31
N LYS A 296 -13.69 15.41 5.88
CA LYS A 296 -14.90 16.17 6.23
C LYS A 296 -15.27 16.07 7.70
N ILE A 297 -14.93 14.97 8.36
CA ILE A 297 -15.13 14.80 9.82
C ILE A 297 -14.18 15.73 10.58
N ILE A 298 -12.92 15.86 10.12
CA ILE A 298 -11.89 16.66 10.79
C ILE A 298 -12.09 18.16 10.53
N ASP A 299 -12.39 18.53 9.30
CA ASP A 299 -12.70 19.93 8.92
C ASP A 299 -13.99 20.03 8.09
N PRO A 300 -15.14 20.32 8.74
CA PRO A 300 -16.43 20.49 8.07
C PRO A 300 -16.48 21.64 7.06
N ARG A 301 -15.49 22.56 7.09
CA ARG A 301 -15.45 23.75 6.20
C ARG A 301 -14.93 23.41 4.80
N ILE A 302 -14.31 22.28 4.62
CA ILE A 302 -13.81 21.84 3.31
C ILE A 302 -15.01 21.56 2.40
N LYS A 303 -15.14 22.35 1.35
CA LYS A 303 -16.09 22.09 0.26
C LYS A 303 -15.47 21.00 -0.64
N LEU A 304 -15.95 19.77 -0.52
CA LEU A 304 -15.64 18.70 -1.46
C LEU A 304 -16.25 19.07 -2.82
N LYS A 305 -15.42 19.39 -3.80
CA LYS A 305 -15.84 19.69 -5.19
C LYS A 305 -15.97 18.42 -6.03
#